data_7c61513a4edaa08ae97a06a45072934c
#
_entry.id   7c61513a4edaa08ae97a06a45072934c
#
_cell.length_a   1.000
_cell.length_b   1.000
_cell.length_c   1.000
_cell.angle_alpha   90.00
_cell.angle_beta   90.00
_cell.angle_gamma   90.00
#
_symmetry.space_group_name_H-M   'P 1'
#
loop_
_entity.id
_entity.type
_entity.pdbx_description
1 polymer ?
#
loop_
_entity_poly.entity_id
_entity_poly.type
_entity_poly.pdbx_seq_one_letter_code
_entity_poly.pdbx_strand_id
1 'polypeptide(L)'
;MIKLDDIRRHAAGGVTRDALVDGEVRLTWGQYAETVERTAAGLTEHLPQEGAVRAVFLAGNSWQLTVAMSACATLGVSCTGLDPQSGTDDLGQLLSWLEPSVVFVTSEHRATLDQLVWPSGPQAVHVLLDGITAPGAPAAPGRHQALNFDLLTSAEPLRTLPAPRPYESFAVSARSEGPSRIAVRRTPSEGRHLVDLVDEFGLNRDDVHLASAPPTEPTALALARTMLGIGATVVLADGAGPETLASLLVAERVSTGVITPSVLHRVLGLPEGSEPSPRTRHLRFLLTPGAHLGRWTVNTAWERLGPVLHTALGSAETGLTAVMGPEELLVSPPRSGHTTLGTTVAVLGEDGQPVGQGESGRLAFAGHQVMDGYLDGETQTVELDLGWGAERFLVTDESGYVDETGRLLVTGRVTEVPVVVRDSAVDTELFRLESDLLNLPCLRDTAVMRVSSPVLGDAIVVPFIAVAVGREATGYQALSAACARRVPSLPAHVIAVDTIPYSPTGRIRTGDLLDAVLPIITLNLQLEQSMQQEMSA
;
A
#
# COMPACT_ATOMS: atom_id res chain seq x y z
N MET A 1 -10.08 12.04 1.87
CA MET A 1 -9.50 13.31 2.34
C MET A 1 -10.45 14.01 3.33
N ILE A 2 -10.07 15.17 3.84
CA ILE A 2 -10.86 15.96 4.81
C ILE A 2 -11.78 16.95 4.10
N LYS A 3 -12.87 17.34 4.76
CA LYS A 3 -13.86 18.27 4.19
C LYS A 3 -13.43 19.74 4.43
N LEU A 4 -13.99 20.64 3.62
CA LEU A 4 -13.69 22.06 3.68
C LEU A 4 -13.93 22.68 5.07
N ASP A 5 -14.97 22.25 5.80
CA ASP A 5 -15.25 22.75 7.14
C ASP A 5 -14.16 22.39 8.15
N ASP A 6 -13.54 21.21 8.02
CA ASP A 6 -12.39 20.80 8.84
C ASP A 6 -11.17 21.66 8.50
N ILE A 7 -10.90 21.86 7.20
CA ILE A 7 -9.80 22.70 6.71
C ILE A 7 -9.94 24.13 7.21
N ARG A 8 -11.15 24.71 7.13
CA ARG A 8 -11.44 26.06 7.62
C ARG A 8 -11.23 26.19 9.14
N ARG A 9 -11.58 25.16 9.92
CA ARG A 9 -11.30 25.16 11.37
C ARG A 9 -9.80 25.21 11.66
N HIS A 10 -9.00 24.47 10.91
CA HIS A 10 -7.53 24.51 11.04
C HIS A 10 -6.96 25.85 10.57
N ALA A 11 -7.47 26.43 9.48
CA ALA A 11 -7.10 27.75 8.99
C ALA A 11 -7.39 28.86 10.03
N ALA A 12 -8.54 28.81 10.73
CA ALA A 12 -8.89 29.76 11.77
C ALA A 12 -7.92 29.71 12.96
N GLY A 13 -7.31 28.54 13.24
CA GLY A 13 -6.33 28.35 14.31
C GLY A 13 -4.86 28.66 13.94
N GLY A 14 -4.57 28.99 12.68
CA GLY A 14 -3.18 29.23 12.23
C GLY A 14 -3.06 29.32 10.71
N VAL A 15 -3.59 30.40 10.14
CA VAL A 15 -3.65 30.61 8.66
C VAL A 15 -2.30 30.56 7.96
N THR A 16 -1.21 30.85 8.65
CA THR A 16 0.15 30.90 8.07
C THR A 16 0.93 29.60 8.21
N ARG A 17 0.38 28.60 8.92
CA ARG A 17 1.03 27.28 9.04
C ARG A 17 0.79 26.48 7.79
N ASP A 18 1.84 25.77 7.31
CA ASP A 18 1.73 24.90 6.16
C ASP A 18 0.79 23.71 6.44
N ALA A 19 -0.12 23.46 5.51
CA ALA A 19 -0.93 22.24 5.45
C ALA A 19 -0.26 21.20 4.55
N LEU A 20 0.22 21.65 3.39
CA LEU A 20 0.85 20.80 2.38
C LEU A 20 2.19 21.38 1.94
N VAL A 21 3.16 20.51 1.76
CA VAL A 21 4.47 20.81 1.15
C VAL A 21 4.69 19.81 0.02
N ASP A 22 4.93 20.31 -1.20
CA ASP A 22 5.16 19.51 -2.41
C ASP A 22 6.30 20.15 -3.20
N GLY A 23 7.52 19.69 -2.97
CA GLY A 23 8.72 20.33 -3.48
C GLY A 23 8.83 21.79 -3.02
N GLU A 24 8.81 22.73 -3.97
CA GLU A 24 8.83 24.17 -3.66
C GLU A 24 7.44 24.77 -3.39
N VAL A 25 6.39 24.01 -3.68
CA VAL A 25 5.01 24.46 -3.43
C VAL A 25 4.66 24.26 -1.97
N ARG A 26 4.22 25.36 -1.32
CA ARG A 26 3.72 25.35 0.05
C ARG A 26 2.33 25.94 0.08
N LEU A 27 1.38 25.18 0.58
CA LEU A 27 0.02 25.65 0.83
C LEU A 27 -0.19 25.78 2.34
N THR A 28 -0.35 26.99 2.80
CA THR A 28 -0.83 27.22 4.17
C THR A 28 -2.27 26.70 4.32
N TRP A 29 -2.72 26.51 5.56
CA TRP A 29 -4.10 26.09 5.83
C TRP A 29 -5.13 27.04 5.21
N GLY A 30 -4.84 28.36 5.18
CA GLY A 30 -5.69 29.33 4.51
C GLY A 30 -5.75 29.16 3.00
N GLN A 31 -4.59 29.01 2.35
CA GLN A 31 -4.51 28.78 0.90
C GLN A 31 -5.12 27.43 0.52
N TYR A 32 -4.89 26.39 1.32
CA TYR A 32 -5.50 25.07 1.10
C TYR A 32 -7.03 25.15 1.15
N ALA A 33 -7.59 25.86 2.15
CA ALA A 33 -9.04 26.07 2.25
C ALA A 33 -9.62 26.77 1.03
N GLU A 34 -9.00 27.89 0.59
CA GLU A 34 -9.43 28.65 -0.59
C GLU A 34 -9.36 27.80 -1.85
N THR A 35 -8.25 27.08 -2.06
CA THR A 35 -8.07 26.25 -3.26
C THR A 35 -9.07 25.10 -3.31
N VAL A 36 -9.31 24.41 -2.17
CA VAL A 36 -10.34 23.36 -2.08
C VAL A 36 -11.73 23.90 -2.37
N GLU A 37 -12.07 25.08 -1.84
CA GLU A 37 -13.38 25.69 -2.07
C GLU A 37 -13.62 26.02 -3.54
N ARG A 38 -12.64 26.63 -4.22
CA ARG A 38 -12.70 26.94 -5.64
C ARG A 38 -12.77 25.66 -6.50
N THR A 39 -11.94 24.67 -6.17
CA THR A 39 -11.97 23.36 -6.85
C THR A 39 -13.31 22.66 -6.70
N ALA A 40 -13.91 22.70 -5.50
CA ALA A 40 -15.24 22.13 -5.28
C ALA A 40 -16.31 22.87 -6.09
N ALA A 41 -16.22 24.23 -6.18
CA ALA A 41 -17.12 25.01 -7.02
C ALA A 41 -17.03 24.61 -8.48
N GLY A 42 -15.81 24.55 -9.03
CA GLY A 42 -15.58 24.16 -10.43
C GLY A 42 -16.06 22.72 -10.72
N LEU A 43 -15.83 21.79 -9.81
CA LEU A 43 -16.29 20.41 -9.98
C LEU A 43 -17.82 20.31 -10.01
N THR A 44 -18.54 21.10 -9.20
CA THR A 44 -20.01 21.04 -9.10
C THR A 44 -20.71 21.23 -10.45
N GLU A 45 -20.13 22.01 -11.36
CA GLU A 45 -20.69 22.25 -12.69
C GLU A 45 -20.64 21.01 -13.60
N HIS A 46 -19.80 20.04 -13.26
CA HIS A 46 -19.53 18.84 -14.05
C HIS A 46 -20.07 17.54 -13.41
N LEU A 47 -20.64 17.61 -12.21
CA LEU A 47 -21.14 16.45 -11.50
C LEU A 47 -22.64 16.22 -11.74
N PRO A 48 -23.10 14.97 -11.74
CA PRO A 48 -24.53 14.64 -11.70
C PRO A 48 -25.20 15.35 -10.51
N GLN A 49 -26.43 15.81 -10.71
CA GLN A 49 -27.17 16.53 -9.66
C GLN A 49 -27.66 15.61 -8.55
N GLU A 50 -27.95 14.35 -8.87
CA GLU A 50 -28.53 13.35 -7.97
C GLU A 50 -27.71 12.04 -7.99
N GLY A 51 -27.89 11.22 -6.96
CA GLY A 51 -27.27 9.91 -6.82
C GLY A 51 -25.90 9.90 -6.19
N ALA A 52 -25.35 8.71 -6.03
CA ALA A 52 -23.97 8.50 -5.61
C ALA A 52 -23.00 8.90 -6.74
N VAL A 53 -22.02 9.70 -6.42
CA VAL A 53 -21.00 10.16 -7.39
C VAL A 53 -19.66 9.61 -6.99
N ARG A 54 -18.94 9.04 -7.96
CA ARG A 54 -17.62 8.46 -7.76
C ARG A 54 -16.59 9.13 -8.63
N ALA A 55 -15.39 9.28 -8.07
CA ALA A 55 -14.22 9.75 -8.77
C ALA A 55 -13.10 8.71 -8.64
N VAL A 56 -12.27 8.60 -9.66
CA VAL A 56 -11.03 7.82 -9.60
C VAL A 56 -9.84 8.70 -9.90
N PHE A 57 -8.66 8.30 -9.43
CA PHE A 57 -7.41 8.95 -9.83
C PHE A 57 -6.37 7.93 -10.30
N LEU A 58 -5.64 8.32 -11.37
CA LEU A 58 -4.44 7.67 -11.88
C LEU A 58 -3.31 8.69 -11.77
N ALA A 59 -2.80 8.88 -10.57
CA ALA A 59 -1.81 9.90 -10.25
C ALA A 59 -1.06 9.54 -8.98
N GLY A 60 0.18 10.00 -8.87
CA GLY A 60 0.95 9.98 -7.63
C GLY A 60 0.51 11.09 -6.66
N ASN A 61 1.13 11.14 -5.48
CA ASN A 61 0.90 12.19 -4.50
C ASN A 61 1.31 13.56 -5.08
N SER A 62 0.39 14.50 -5.06
CA SER A 62 0.63 15.88 -5.40
C SER A 62 -0.33 16.80 -4.64
N TRP A 63 0.01 18.08 -4.53
CA TRP A 63 -0.88 19.05 -3.91
C TRP A 63 -2.19 19.18 -4.69
N GLN A 64 -2.15 19.10 -6.02
CA GLN A 64 -3.34 19.13 -6.87
C GLN A 64 -4.28 17.96 -6.57
N LEU A 65 -3.74 16.74 -6.52
CA LEU A 65 -4.54 15.56 -6.17
C LEU A 65 -5.11 15.68 -4.77
N THR A 66 -4.33 16.13 -3.79
CA THR A 66 -4.79 16.29 -2.40
C THR A 66 -5.92 17.31 -2.29
N VAL A 67 -5.83 18.41 -3.01
CA VAL A 67 -6.89 19.42 -3.14
C VAL A 67 -8.13 18.83 -3.80
N ALA A 68 -7.97 18.13 -4.94
CA ALA A 68 -9.07 17.49 -5.69
C ALA A 68 -9.82 16.48 -4.81
N MET A 69 -9.10 15.62 -4.08
CA MET A 69 -9.70 14.65 -3.16
C MET A 69 -10.45 15.32 -2.01
N SER A 70 -9.96 16.45 -1.50
CA SER A 70 -10.66 17.22 -0.44
C SER A 70 -11.88 17.95 -0.97
N ALA A 71 -11.83 18.43 -2.22
CA ALA A 71 -13.00 18.96 -2.92
C ALA A 71 -14.06 17.87 -3.11
N CYS A 72 -13.66 16.67 -3.55
CA CYS A 72 -14.53 15.50 -3.65
C CYS A 72 -15.18 15.15 -2.29
N ALA A 73 -14.39 15.07 -1.22
CA ALA A 73 -14.91 14.79 0.12
C ALA A 73 -15.91 15.86 0.59
N THR A 74 -15.66 17.13 0.25
CA THR A 74 -16.56 18.26 0.55
C THR A 74 -17.90 18.14 -0.18
N LEU A 75 -17.87 17.68 -1.42
CA LEU A 75 -19.06 17.49 -2.26
C LEU A 75 -19.78 16.14 -2.02
N GLY A 76 -19.24 15.28 -1.15
CA GLY A 76 -19.74 13.92 -0.94
C GLY A 76 -19.50 12.99 -2.14
N VAL A 77 -18.44 13.25 -2.90
CA VAL A 77 -17.97 12.40 -4.00
C VAL A 77 -17.00 11.36 -3.45
N SER A 78 -17.32 10.10 -3.60
CA SER A 78 -16.46 8.98 -3.21
C SER A 78 -15.27 8.87 -4.16
N CYS A 79 -14.05 8.86 -3.64
CA CYS A 79 -12.83 8.91 -4.46
C CYS A 79 -11.89 7.75 -4.12
N THR A 80 -11.32 7.09 -5.14
CA THR A 80 -10.33 6.01 -4.98
C THR A 80 -9.23 6.07 -6.02
N GLY A 81 -8.06 5.52 -5.67
CA GLY A 81 -6.93 5.40 -6.58
C GLY A 81 -6.92 4.08 -7.34
N LEU A 82 -6.52 4.15 -8.59
CA LEU A 82 -6.18 2.98 -9.41
C LEU A 82 -4.67 3.03 -9.69
N ASP A 83 -4.00 1.89 -9.55
CA ASP A 83 -2.56 1.81 -9.86
C ASP A 83 -2.36 1.91 -11.38
N PRO A 84 -1.69 2.96 -11.88
CA PRO A 84 -1.48 3.13 -13.32
C PRO A 84 -0.63 2.02 -13.95
N GLN A 85 0.09 1.26 -13.14
CA GLN A 85 0.91 0.12 -13.57
C GLN A 85 0.13 -1.20 -13.61
N SER A 86 -1.15 -1.22 -13.20
CA SER A 86 -2.03 -2.37 -13.42
C SER A 86 -2.26 -2.60 -14.90
N GLY A 87 -2.49 -3.86 -15.29
CA GLY A 87 -2.82 -4.20 -16.66
C GLY A 87 -4.10 -3.49 -17.15
N THR A 88 -4.16 -3.21 -18.46
CA THR A 88 -5.31 -2.50 -19.06
C THR A 88 -6.63 -3.22 -18.83
N ASP A 89 -6.62 -4.55 -18.82
CA ASP A 89 -7.83 -5.36 -18.57
C ASP A 89 -8.33 -5.20 -17.13
N ASP A 90 -7.41 -5.21 -16.15
CA ASP A 90 -7.74 -5.01 -14.74
C ASP A 90 -8.28 -3.60 -14.49
N LEU A 91 -7.60 -2.58 -15.04
CA LEU A 91 -8.08 -1.18 -14.98
C LEU A 91 -9.46 -1.01 -15.63
N GLY A 92 -9.67 -1.61 -16.80
CA GLY A 92 -10.96 -1.58 -17.50
C GLY A 92 -12.07 -2.20 -16.66
N GLN A 93 -11.79 -3.32 -15.99
CA GLN A 93 -12.73 -3.98 -15.09
C GLN A 93 -13.05 -3.12 -13.85
N LEU A 94 -12.05 -2.56 -13.19
CA LEU A 94 -12.24 -1.67 -12.04
C LEU A 94 -13.08 -0.45 -12.41
N LEU A 95 -12.81 0.17 -13.56
CA LEU A 95 -13.59 1.30 -14.07
C LEU A 95 -15.04 0.90 -14.37
N SER A 96 -15.27 -0.33 -14.86
CA SER A 96 -16.62 -0.82 -15.13
C SER A 96 -17.48 -0.98 -13.88
N TRP A 97 -16.87 -1.35 -12.75
CA TRP A 97 -17.56 -1.46 -11.46
C TRP A 97 -17.75 -0.10 -10.77
N LEU A 98 -16.74 0.78 -10.88
CA LEU A 98 -16.78 2.11 -10.24
C LEU A 98 -17.69 3.08 -10.98
N GLU A 99 -17.83 2.96 -12.30
CA GLU A 99 -18.58 3.90 -13.14
C GLU A 99 -18.33 5.37 -12.75
N PRO A 100 -17.06 5.84 -12.79
CA PRO A 100 -16.72 7.15 -12.25
C PRO A 100 -17.32 8.27 -13.10
N SER A 101 -17.78 9.32 -12.43
CA SER A 101 -18.20 10.58 -13.08
C SER A 101 -17.00 11.50 -13.34
N VAL A 102 -15.93 11.36 -12.58
CA VAL A 102 -14.69 12.15 -12.71
C VAL A 102 -13.47 11.26 -12.65
N VAL A 103 -12.49 11.55 -13.50
CA VAL A 103 -11.18 10.90 -13.49
C VAL A 103 -10.10 11.96 -13.37
N PHE A 104 -9.35 11.93 -12.29
CA PHE A 104 -8.15 12.75 -12.12
C PHE A 104 -6.94 11.97 -12.66
N VAL A 105 -6.18 12.59 -13.52
CA VAL A 105 -5.05 11.94 -14.20
C VAL A 105 -3.90 12.92 -14.38
N THR A 106 -2.66 12.42 -14.32
CA THR A 106 -1.48 13.17 -14.74
C THR A 106 -1.22 12.98 -16.24
N SER A 107 -0.47 13.88 -16.85
CA SER A 107 -0.08 13.79 -18.27
C SER A 107 0.65 12.48 -18.59
N GLU A 108 1.46 11.99 -17.66
CA GLU A 108 2.18 10.72 -17.74
C GLU A 108 1.24 9.52 -17.94
N HIS A 109 0.11 9.50 -17.24
CA HIS A 109 -0.82 8.36 -17.23
C HIS A 109 -2.00 8.53 -18.20
N ARG A 110 -2.06 9.65 -18.91
CA ARG A 110 -3.12 9.91 -19.89
C ARG A 110 -3.16 8.86 -21.00
N ALA A 111 -2.00 8.46 -21.51
CA ALA A 111 -1.91 7.48 -22.58
C ALA A 111 -2.49 6.11 -22.15
N THR A 112 -2.29 5.71 -20.90
CA THR A 112 -2.90 4.50 -20.31
C THR A 112 -4.43 4.63 -20.34
N LEU A 113 -4.95 5.77 -19.89
CA LEU A 113 -6.38 6.03 -19.84
C LEU A 113 -7.04 6.01 -21.24
N ASP A 114 -6.34 6.54 -22.26
CA ASP A 114 -6.83 6.58 -23.65
C ASP A 114 -6.88 5.18 -24.31
N GLN A 115 -6.17 4.19 -23.78
CA GLN A 115 -6.17 2.80 -24.24
C GLN A 115 -7.26 1.95 -23.59
N LEU A 116 -7.91 2.43 -22.53
CA LEU A 116 -8.92 1.66 -21.80
C LEU A 116 -10.24 1.60 -22.55
N VAL A 117 -10.87 0.45 -22.48
CA VAL A 117 -12.25 0.28 -22.94
C VAL A 117 -13.19 0.78 -21.84
N TRP A 118 -13.86 1.88 -22.10
CA TRP A 118 -14.82 2.47 -21.16
C TRP A 118 -16.16 1.79 -21.23
N PRO A 119 -16.83 1.57 -20.09
CA PRO A 119 -18.20 1.04 -20.07
C PRO A 119 -19.15 1.97 -20.82
N SER A 120 -20.21 1.40 -21.37
CA SER A 120 -21.30 2.12 -22.05
C SER A 120 -22.15 2.84 -21.01
N GLY A 121 -21.68 3.97 -20.48
CA GLY A 121 -22.32 4.74 -19.41
C GLY A 121 -22.21 6.25 -19.64
N PRO A 122 -22.63 7.08 -18.66
CA PRO A 122 -22.47 8.52 -18.72
C PRO A 122 -20.99 8.89 -18.89
N GLN A 123 -20.74 9.96 -19.63
CA GLN A 123 -19.39 10.41 -19.94
C GLN A 123 -18.70 10.91 -18.65
N ALA A 124 -17.57 10.30 -18.28
CA ALA A 124 -16.71 10.82 -17.22
C ALA A 124 -16.00 12.10 -17.65
N VAL A 125 -15.83 13.03 -16.72
CA VAL A 125 -14.99 14.21 -16.93
C VAL A 125 -13.55 13.86 -16.56
N HIS A 126 -12.62 14.04 -17.47
CA HIS A 126 -11.19 13.82 -17.22
C HIS A 126 -10.54 15.14 -16.81
N VAL A 127 -9.98 15.18 -15.61
CA VAL A 127 -9.26 16.33 -15.06
C VAL A 127 -7.75 16.07 -15.09
N LEU A 128 -7.04 16.83 -15.90
CA LEU A 128 -5.59 16.78 -15.98
C LEU A 128 -4.99 17.61 -14.85
N LEU A 129 -4.27 16.95 -13.93
CA LEU A 129 -3.77 17.55 -12.69
C LEU A 129 -2.53 18.44 -12.93
N ASP A 130 -1.61 18.04 -13.81
CA ASP A 130 -0.28 18.62 -14.02
C ASP A 130 -0.09 19.25 -15.40
N GLY A 131 -1.14 19.31 -16.22
CA GLY A 131 -1.02 19.66 -17.63
C GLY A 131 -1.59 21.01 -17.99
N ILE A 132 -0.79 21.80 -18.71
CA ILE A 132 -1.31 22.84 -19.62
C ILE A 132 -1.76 22.09 -20.88
N THR A 133 -3.07 21.87 -21.04
CA THR A 133 -3.58 21.52 -22.37
C THR A 133 -3.22 22.67 -23.28
N ALA A 134 -2.36 22.43 -24.27
CA ALA A 134 -2.09 23.45 -25.29
C ALA A 134 -3.44 23.95 -25.81
N PRO A 135 -3.67 25.28 -25.89
CA PRO A 135 -4.91 25.83 -26.43
C PRO A 135 -5.12 25.26 -27.83
N GLY A 136 -6.18 24.50 -28.05
CA GLY A 136 -6.48 23.87 -29.33
C GLY A 136 -5.99 22.43 -29.50
N ALA A 137 -5.48 21.76 -28.47
CA ALA A 137 -5.32 20.31 -28.54
C ALA A 137 -6.70 19.70 -28.75
N PRO A 138 -6.93 18.90 -29.82
CA PRO A 138 -8.21 18.28 -30.05
C PRO A 138 -8.50 17.39 -28.82
N ALA A 139 -9.74 17.47 -28.30
CA ALA A 139 -10.24 16.45 -27.40
C ALA A 139 -9.91 15.10 -28.05
N ALA A 140 -9.28 14.19 -27.31
CA ALA A 140 -9.01 12.86 -27.83
C ALA A 140 -10.26 12.35 -28.53
N PRO A 141 -10.16 11.58 -29.62
CA PRO A 141 -11.32 11.07 -30.35
C PRO A 141 -12.06 10.06 -29.45
N GLY A 142 -12.73 10.53 -28.42
CA GLY A 142 -13.44 9.78 -27.41
C GLY A 142 -14.45 10.67 -26.71
N ARG A 143 -15.45 10.04 -26.16
CA ARG A 143 -16.66 10.61 -25.57
C ARG A 143 -16.46 11.40 -24.27
N HIS A 144 -15.23 11.75 -23.87
CA HIS A 144 -14.93 12.33 -22.54
C HIS A 144 -14.52 13.80 -22.65
N GLN A 145 -15.13 14.64 -21.80
CA GLN A 145 -14.71 16.03 -21.66
C GLN A 145 -13.38 16.09 -20.88
N ALA A 146 -12.38 16.75 -21.42
CA ALA A 146 -11.12 16.98 -20.74
C ALA A 146 -11.06 18.41 -20.16
N LEU A 147 -10.70 18.53 -18.89
CA LEU A 147 -10.51 19.78 -18.17
C LEU A 147 -9.07 19.87 -17.65
N ASN A 148 -8.58 21.09 -17.53
CA ASN A 148 -7.36 21.37 -16.79
C ASN A 148 -7.72 21.68 -15.32
N PHE A 149 -6.92 21.20 -14.37
CA PHE A 149 -7.10 21.47 -12.94
C PHE A 149 -7.17 22.99 -12.64
N ASP A 150 -6.38 23.81 -13.35
CA ASP A 150 -6.37 25.27 -13.20
C ASP A 150 -7.74 25.91 -13.49
N LEU A 151 -8.55 25.32 -14.36
CA LEU A 151 -9.91 25.79 -14.60
C LEU A 151 -10.80 25.60 -13.38
N LEU A 152 -10.63 24.49 -12.67
CA LEU A 152 -11.39 24.22 -11.45
C LEU A 152 -11.01 25.21 -10.33
N THR A 153 -9.71 25.50 -10.18
CA THR A 153 -9.21 26.43 -9.16
C THR A 153 -9.51 27.89 -9.48
N SER A 154 -9.89 28.21 -10.73
CA SER A 154 -10.29 29.55 -11.15
C SER A 154 -11.78 29.85 -10.92
N ALA A 155 -12.56 28.87 -10.53
CA ALA A 155 -14.00 29.05 -10.27
C ALA A 155 -14.25 29.99 -9.09
N GLU A 156 -15.40 30.68 -9.12
CA GLU A 156 -15.84 31.49 -7.97
C GLU A 156 -16.16 30.56 -6.77
N PRO A 157 -15.78 30.95 -5.55
CA PRO A 157 -16.06 30.15 -4.37
C PRO A 157 -17.53 29.82 -4.19
N LEU A 158 -17.85 28.64 -3.66
CA LEU A 158 -19.20 28.22 -3.35
C LEU A 158 -19.82 29.14 -2.28
N ARG A 159 -20.99 29.71 -2.56
CA ARG A 159 -21.75 30.48 -1.55
C ARG A 159 -22.37 29.58 -0.49
N THR A 160 -22.77 28.36 -0.87
CA THR A 160 -23.34 27.33 0.00
C THR A 160 -22.83 25.96 -0.44
N LEU A 161 -22.50 25.12 0.53
CA LEU A 161 -22.16 23.73 0.23
C LEU A 161 -23.41 22.97 -0.25
N PRO A 162 -23.27 22.05 -1.24
CA PRO A 162 -24.35 21.21 -1.68
C PRO A 162 -24.85 20.29 -0.54
N ALA A 163 -26.07 19.78 -0.68
CA ALA A 163 -26.62 18.82 0.28
C ALA A 163 -25.70 17.58 0.40
N PRO A 164 -25.57 16.99 1.60
CA PRO A 164 -24.78 15.79 1.80
C PRO A 164 -25.26 14.66 0.88
N ARG A 165 -24.31 14.00 0.19
CA ARG A 165 -24.53 12.81 -0.60
C ARG A 165 -24.15 11.56 0.19
N PRO A 166 -24.71 10.37 -0.15
CA PRO A 166 -24.17 9.11 0.34
C PRO A 166 -22.69 9.00 -0.03
N TYR A 167 -21.86 8.75 0.96
CA TYR A 167 -20.40 8.64 0.76
C TYR A 167 -19.96 7.22 1.10
N GLU A 168 -19.18 6.63 0.21
CA GLU A 168 -18.51 5.35 0.40
C GLU A 168 -17.00 5.56 0.27
N SER A 169 -16.23 4.85 1.07
CA SER A 169 -14.79 4.76 0.92
C SER A 169 -14.44 3.48 0.19
N PHE A 170 -13.60 3.59 -0.82
CA PHE A 170 -13.16 2.46 -1.63
C PHE A 170 -11.67 2.24 -1.45
N ALA A 171 -11.26 0.96 -1.43
CA ALA A 171 -9.87 0.57 -1.52
C ALA A 171 -9.71 -0.57 -2.51
N VAL A 172 -8.77 -0.46 -3.44
CA VAL A 172 -8.49 -1.53 -4.39
C VAL A 172 -7.63 -2.58 -3.71
N SER A 173 -8.11 -3.82 -3.73
CA SER A 173 -7.38 -4.99 -3.26
C SER A 173 -6.72 -5.67 -4.46
N ALA A 174 -5.42 -5.46 -4.62
CA ALA A 174 -4.64 -6.22 -5.57
C ALA A 174 -4.44 -7.65 -5.05
N ARG A 175 -4.83 -8.65 -5.83
CA ARG A 175 -4.67 -10.06 -5.50
C ARG A 175 -3.37 -10.59 -6.09
N SER A 176 -2.78 -11.59 -5.44
CA SER A 176 -1.64 -12.31 -5.99
C SER A 176 -2.03 -13.18 -7.20
N GLU A 177 -3.29 -13.59 -7.25
CA GLU A 177 -3.89 -14.36 -8.34
C GLU A 177 -5.31 -13.86 -8.60
N GLY A 178 -5.65 -13.67 -9.88
CA GLY A 178 -6.96 -13.15 -10.32
C GLY A 178 -7.05 -11.62 -10.33
N PRO A 179 -8.20 -11.10 -10.80
CA PRO A 179 -8.40 -9.66 -10.93
C PRO A 179 -8.45 -8.96 -9.57
N SER A 180 -8.09 -7.68 -9.56
CA SER A 180 -8.27 -6.80 -8.40
C SER A 180 -9.74 -6.66 -8.03
N ARG A 181 -10.02 -6.42 -6.74
CA ARG A 181 -11.38 -6.21 -6.22
C ARG A 181 -11.48 -4.87 -5.51
N ILE A 182 -12.69 -4.40 -5.27
CA ILE A 182 -12.93 -3.11 -4.62
C ILE A 182 -13.61 -3.34 -3.28
N ALA A 183 -12.86 -3.13 -2.20
CA ALA A 183 -13.38 -3.13 -0.83
C ALA A 183 -14.14 -1.84 -0.57
N VAL A 184 -15.33 -1.95 0.02
CA VAL A 184 -16.24 -0.83 0.28
C VAL A 184 -16.41 -0.63 1.78
N ARG A 185 -16.31 0.61 2.23
CA ARG A 185 -16.65 1.03 3.61
C ARG A 185 -17.68 2.14 3.55
N ARG A 186 -18.74 1.99 4.32
CA ARG A 186 -19.81 2.98 4.43
C ARG A 186 -19.65 3.75 5.75
N THR A 187 -19.87 5.04 5.71
CA THR A 187 -19.90 5.84 6.94
C THR A 187 -21.01 5.36 7.89
N PRO A 188 -20.82 5.37 9.23
CA PRO A 188 -19.94 6.26 10.00
C PRO A 188 -18.63 5.66 10.52
N SER A 189 -18.30 4.43 10.27
CA SER A 189 -17.15 3.72 10.85
C SER A 189 -15.81 4.38 10.51
N GLU A 190 -15.69 4.99 9.33
CA GLU A 190 -14.46 5.60 8.84
C GLU A 190 -13.92 6.73 9.75
N GLY A 191 -14.80 7.55 10.32
CA GLY A 191 -14.40 8.61 11.25
C GLY A 191 -13.80 8.07 12.55
N ARG A 192 -14.32 6.96 13.07
CA ARG A 192 -13.78 6.29 14.27
C ARG A 192 -12.41 5.70 14.01
N HIS A 193 -12.22 5.06 12.86
CA HIS A 193 -10.92 4.53 12.47
C HIS A 193 -9.81 5.60 12.45
N LEU A 194 -10.11 6.83 12.00
CA LEU A 194 -9.13 7.93 12.06
C LEU A 194 -8.76 8.30 13.49
N VAL A 195 -9.72 8.27 14.44
CA VAL A 195 -9.43 8.48 15.87
C VAL A 195 -8.57 7.36 16.43
N ASP A 196 -8.88 6.12 16.08
CA ASP A 196 -8.09 4.95 16.50
C ASP A 196 -6.62 5.09 16.05
N LEU A 197 -6.36 5.58 14.82
CA LEU A 197 -4.99 5.83 14.33
C LEU A 197 -4.28 6.96 15.11
N VAL A 198 -5.01 8.00 15.50
CA VAL A 198 -4.44 9.11 16.32
C VAL A 198 -3.98 8.58 17.66
N ASP A 199 -4.81 7.81 18.33
CA ASP A 199 -4.51 7.25 19.65
C ASP A 199 -3.44 6.16 19.58
N GLU A 200 -3.50 5.27 18.58
CA GLU A 200 -2.52 4.18 18.36
C GLU A 200 -1.09 4.71 18.22
N PHE A 201 -0.90 5.75 17.39
CA PHE A 201 0.42 6.28 17.07
C PHE A 201 0.76 7.59 17.79
N GLY A 202 -0.08 8.05 18.71
CA GLY A 202 0.11 9.31 19.43
C GLY A 202 0.27 10.50 18.50
N LEU A 203 -0.49 10.54 17.39
CA LEU A 203 -0.40 11.58 16.38
C LEU A 203 -0.96 12.90 16.92
N ASN A 204 -0.36 14.02 16.52
CA ASN A 204 -0.80 15.32 16.97
C ASN A 204 -0.62 16.40 15.88
N ARG A 205 -1.24 17.56 16.09
CA ARG A 205 -1.25 18.67 15.12
C ARG A 205 0.12 19.31 14.84
N ASP A 206 1.09 19.10 15.71
CA ASP A 206 2.43 19.68 15.57
C ASP A 206 3.38 18.74 14.79
N ASP A 207 2.89 17.56 14.40
CA ASP A 207 3.63 16.65 13.56
C ASP A 207 3.77 17.18 12.12
N VAL A 208 4.89 16.79 11.51
CA VAL A 208 5.16 16.92 10.08
C VAL A 208 5.26 15.51 9.50
N HIS A 209 4.33 15.16 8.63
CA HIS A 209 4.16 13.80 8.11
C HIS A 209 4.70 13.67 6.70
N LEU A 210 5.63 12.75 6.49
CA LEU A 210 6.15 12.38 5.17
C LEU A 210 5.23 11.35 4.50
N ALA A 211 4.59 11.73 3.40
CA ALA A 211 3.78 10.86 2.54
C ALA A 211 4.62 10.46 1.31
N SER A 212 5.50 9.46 1.47
CA SER A 212 6.38 8.96 0.39
C SER A 212 5.85 7.71 -0.31
N ALA A 213 4.82 7.08 0.22
CA ALA A 213 4.10 6.00 -0.45
C ALA A 213 2.99 6.57 -1.35
N PRO A 214 2.65 5.90 -2.47
CA PRO A 214 1.62 6.38 -3.37
C PRO A 214 0.23 6.43 -2.71
N PRO A 215 -0.67 7.31 -3.15
CA PRO A 215 -2.01 7.46 -2.58
C PRO A 215 -2.93 6.26 -2.86
N THR A 216 -2.49 5.30 -3.67
CA THR A 216 -3.13 4.01 -3.89
C THR A 216 -2.83 3.00 -2.78
N GLU A 217 -1.83 3.26 -1.91
CA GLU A 217 -1.56 2.46 -0.72
C GLU A 217 -2.54 2.87 0.40
N PRO A 218 -3.43 1.96 0.85
CA PRO A 218 -4.53 2.33 1.75
C PRO A 218 -4.09 2.90 3.10
N THR A 219 -3.02 2.35 3.69
CA THR A 219 -2.50 2.81 5.00
C THR A 219 -1.86 4.18 4.90
N ALA A 220 -1.10 4.45 3.82
CA ALA A 220 -0.50 5.75 3.58
C ALA A 220 -1.56 6.83 3.38
N LEU A 221 -2.59 6.52 2.58
CA LEU A 221 -3.71 7.43 2.36
C LEU A 221 -4.49 7.69 3.65
N ALA A 222 -4.74 6.65 4.46
CA ALA A 222 -5.43 6.78 5.74
C ALA A 222 -4.64 7.68 6.71
N LEU A 223 -3.32 7.48 6.83
CA LEU A 223 -2.47 8.30 7.70
C LEU A 223 -2.35 9.74 7.20
N ALA A 224 -2.09 9.97 5.91
CA ALA A 224 -2.05 11.33 5.36
C ALA A 224 -3.37 12.09 5.61
N ARG A 225 -4.50 11.41 5.44
CA ARG A 225 -5.83 11.94 5.74
C ARG A 225 -6.04 12.21 7.23
N THR A 226 -5.58 11.32 8.10
CA THR A 226 -5.62 11.51 9.56
C THR A 226 -4.81 12.73 9.95
N MET A 227 -3.59 12.88 9.42
CA MET A 227 -2.71 14.02 9.71
C MET A 227 -3.33 15.34 9.28
N LEU A 228 -3.90 15.41 8.09
CA LEU A 228 -4.68 16.59 7.67
C LEU A 228 -5.90 16.81 8.57
N GLY A 229 -6.58 15.74 8.99
CA GLY A 229 -7.76 15.78 9.86
C GLY A 229 -7.50 16.41 11.23
N ILE A 230 -6.34 16.13 11.82
CA ILE A 230 -5.91 16.73 13.09
C ILE A 230 -5.19 18.08 12.91
N GLY A 231 -4.99 18.52 11.68
CA GLY A 231 -4.39 19.80 11.33
C GLY A 231 -2.86 19.79 11.36
N ALA A 232 -2.21 18.65 11.12
CA ALA A 232 -0.76 18.52 10.96
C ALA A 232 -0.31 18.94 9.55
N THR A 233 0.99 19.10 9.35
CA THR A 233 1.58 19.36 8.02
C THR A 233 1.86 18.05 7.30
N VAL A 234 1.54 17.95 6.01
CA VAL A 234 1.87 16.79 5.17
C VAL A 234 2.85 17.19 4.09
N VAL A 235 3.99 16.48 4.03
CA VAL A 235 5.05 16.61 3.02
C VAL A 235 4.84 15.50 1.99
N LEU A 236 4.53 15.87 0.77
CA LEU A 236 4.28 14.96 -0.34
C LEU A 236 5.61 14.65 -1.03
N ALA A 237 5.95 13.37 -1.18
CA ALA A 237 7.25 12.96 -1.68
C ALA A 237 7.19 11.62 -2.46
N ASP A 238 6.06 11.34 -3.11
CA ASP A 238 5.89 10.15 -3.94
C ASP A 238 6.85 10.20 -5.14
N GLY A 239 7.44 9.04 -5.46
CA GLY A 239 8.43 8.94 -6.53
C GLY A 239 9.78 9.60 -6.25
N ALA A 240 9.97 10.26 -5.10
CA ALA A 240 11.24 10.90 -4.76
C ALA A 240 12.38 9.89 -4.60
N GLY A 241 13.57 10.28 -5.07
CA GLY A 241 14.79 9.49 -4.89
C GLY A 241 15.24 9.40 -3.42
N PRO A 242 16.09 8.44 -3.07
CA PRO A 242 16.51 8.22 -1.69
C PRO A 242 17.24 9.42 -1.09
N GLU A 243 18.04 10.15 -1.87
CA GLU A 243 18.75 11.35 -1.44
C GLU A 243 17.77 12.50 -1.13
N THR A 244 16.77 12.68 -1.98
CA THR A 244 15.71 13.67 -1.77
C THR A 244 14.91 13.36 -0.52
N LEU A 245 14.53 12.10 -0.29
CA LEU A 245 13.82 11.68 0.91
C LEU A 245 14.65 11.91 2.17
N ALA A 246 15.95 11.54 2.15
CA ALA A 246 16.85 11.80 3.27
C ALA A 246 16.97 13.33 3.55
N SER A 247 17.00 14.16 2.50
CA SER A 247 16.99 15.62 2.61
C SER A 247 15.70 16.13 3.25
N LEU A 248 14.56 15.66 2.79
CA LEU A 248 13.23 16.08 3.31
C LEU A 248 13.05 15.74 4.78
N LEU A 249 13.52 14.56 5.24
CA LEU A 249 13.47 14.17 6.65
C LEU A 249 14.12 15.22 7.55
N VAL A 250 15.20 15.85 7.10
CA VAL A 250 15.94 16.86 7.85
C VAL A 250 15.39 18.27 7.62
N ALA A 251 15.24 18.67 6.35
CA ALA A 251 14.86 20.03 5.96
C ALA A 251 13.46 20.41 6.45
N GLU A 252 12.51 19.49 6.34
CA GLU A 252 11.12 19.70 6.77
C GLU A 252 10.88 19.29 8.23
N ARG A 253 11.93 18.83 8.95
CA ARG A 253 11.82 18.40 10.34
C ARG A 253 10.74 17.33 10.52
N VAL A 254 10.70 16.36 9.61
CA VAL A 254 9.72 15.29 9.60
C VAL A 254 9.71 14.54 10.93
N SER A 255 8.53 14.41 11.54
CA SER A 255 8.33 13.69 12.81
C SER A 255 7.67 12.34 12.63
N THR A 256 6.85 12.18 11.59
CA THR A 256 6.13 10.95 11.29
C THR A 256 6.15 10.68 9.80
N GLY A 257 5.94 9.42 9.37
CA GLY A 257 5.84 9.13 7.94
C GLY A 257 5.41 7.70 7.62
N VAL A 258 5.03 7.51 6.36
CA VAL A 258 4.84 6.19 5.77
C VAL A 258 5.82 6.03 4.62
N ILE A 259 6.54 4.92 4.62
CA ILE A 259 7.53 4.59 3.61
C ILE A 259 7.38 3.13 3.18
N THR A 260 7.42 2.87 1.87
CA THR A 260 7.37 1.48 1.39
C THR A 260 8.71 0.77 1.64
N PRO A 261 8.73 -0.58 1.75
CA PRO A 261 9.97 -1.33 1.98
C PRO A 261 11.06 -1.03 0.97
N SER A 262 10.72 -0.98 -0.32
CA SER A 262 11.68 -0.71 -1.39
C SER A 262 12.30 0.67 -1.30
N VAL A 263 11.53 1.67 -0.90
CA VAL A 263 12.02 3.05 -0.69
C VAL A 263 12.89 3.11 0.56
N LEU A 264 12.46 2.45 1.65
CA LEU A 264 13.24 2.34 2.89
C LEU A 264 14.61 1.70 2.63
N HIS A 265 14.65 0.57 1.88
CA HIS A 265 15.91 -0.11 1.52
C HIS A 265 16.86 0.81 0.77
N ARG A 266 16.35 1.64 -0.15
CA ARG A 266 17.19 2.60 -0.90
C ARG A 266 17.72 3.71 0.01
N VAL A 267 16.89 4.26 0.89
CA VAL A 267 17.32 5.30 1.85
C VAL A 267 18.36 4.74 2.83
N LEU A 268 18.14 3.56 3.38
CA LEU A 268 19.09 2.89 4.27
C LEU A 268 20.37 2.43 3.55
N GLY A 269 20.30 2.23 2.23
CA GLY A 269 21.43 1.85 1.38
C GLY A 269 22.35 3.00 0.98
N LEU A 270 22.01 4.26 1.28
CA LEU A 270 22.88 5.40 1.01
C LEU A 270 24.24 5.24 1.73
N PRO A 271 25.35 5.63 1.10
CA PRO A 271 26.67 5.55 1.73
C PRO A 271 26.72 6.27 3.08
N GLU A 272 27.53 5.77 4.02
CA GLU A 272 27.77 6.47 5.27
C GLU A 272 28.42 7.82 4.99
N GLY A 273 27.91 8.86 5.63
CA GLY A 273 28.38 10.24 5.39
C GLY A 273 27.77 10.92 4.18
N SER A 274 26.84 10.26 3.47
CA SER A 274 26.01 10.95 2.48
C SER A 274 25.25 12.10 3.13
N GLU A 275 25.39 13.28 2.57
CA GLU A 275 24.60 14.44 2.99
C GLU A 275 23.34 14.55 2.11
N PRO A 276 22.20 14.78 2.74
CA PRO A 276 21.98 14.85 4.19
C PRO A 276 21.93 13.46 4.84
N SER A 277 22.46 13.36 6.06
CA SER A 277 22.34 12.13 6.85
C SER A 277 20.87 11.87 7.20
N PRO A 278 20.34 10.64 7.05
CA PRO A 278 19.00 10.32 7.47
C PRO A 278 18.76 10.42 8.99
N ARG A 279 19.80 10.60 9.80
CA ARG A 279 19.63 10.84 11.24
C ARG A 279 18.89 12.14 11.48
N THR A 280 17.70 12.02 12.03
CA THR A 280 16.88 13.17 12.42
C THR A 280 16.39 13.00 13.85
N ARG A 281 16.56 14.04 14.67
CA ARG A 281 16.07 14.06 16.06
C ARG A 281 14.56 14.28 16.16
N HIS A 282 13.93 14.64 15.06
CA HIS A 282 12.50 14.93 15.02
C HIS A 282 11.67 13.70 14.67
N LEU A 283 12.24 12.76 13.89
CA LEU A 283 11.55 11.54 13.51
C LEU A 283 11.31 10.67 14.74
N ARG A 284 10.04 10.35 14.99
CA ARG A 284 9.60 9.52 16.12
C ARG A 284 8.79 8.30 15.70
N PHE A 285 8.28 8.32 14.46
CA PHE A 285 7.43 7.28 13.92
C PHE A 285 7.62 7.18 12.40
N LEU A 286 7.98 6.01 11.92
CA LEU A 286 8.08 5.70 10.49
C LEU A 286 7.43 4.33 10.25
N LEU A 287 6.31 4.31 9.55
CA LEU A 287 5.56 3.09 9.27
C LEU A 287 5.90 2.51 7.91
N THR A 288 6.16 1.22 7.89
CA THR A 288 6.31 0.44 6.65
C THR A 288 5.17 -0.57 6.56
N PRO A 289 4.15 -0.34 5.71
CA PRO A 289 3.01 -1.24 5.60
C PRO A 289 3.34 -2.49 4.78
N GLY A 290 2.66 -3.58 5.09
CA GLY A 290 2.44 -4.74 4.24
C GLY A 290 3.63 -5.65 3.95
N ALA A 291 4.81 -5.42 4.52
CA ALA A 291 5.98 -6.19 4.16
C ALA A 291 6.70 -6.84 5.33
N HIS A 292 7.34 -7.95 5.02
CA HIS A 292 8.43 -8.47 5.80
C HIS A 292 9.64 -7.57 5.69
N LEU A 293 10.18 -7.18 6.83
CA LEU A 293 11.47 -6.52 6.89
C LEU A 293 12.53 -7.53 7.31
N GLY A 294 13.54 -7.69 6.48
CA GLY A 294 14.71 -8.51 6.80
C GLY A 294 15.51 -7.92 7.96
N ARG A 295 16.26 -8.77 8.63
CA ARG A 295 17.10 -8.41 9.79
C ARG A 295 18.06 -7.25 9.48
N TRP A 296 18.61 -7.22 8.28
CA TRP A 296 19.47 -6.11 7.85
C TRP A 296 18.74 -4.77 7.89
N THR A 297 17.53 -4.71 7.35
CA THR A 297 16.72 -3.49 7.30
C THR A 297 16.40 -2.98 8.69
N VAL A 298 15.94 -3.89 9.58
CA VAL A 298 15.59 -3.53 10.96
C VAL A 298 16.81 -2.98 11.71
N ASN A 299 17.94 -3.69 11.66
CA ASN A 299 19.17 -3.26 12.35
C ASN A 299 19.70 -1.95 11.78
N THR A 300 19.76 -1.80 10.45
CA THR A 300 20.26 -0.60 9.81
C THR A 300 19.35 0.61 10.10
N ALA A 301 18.03 0.40 10.11
CA ALA A 301 17.10 1.47 10.48
C ALA A 301 17.30 1.88 11.95
N TRP A 302 17.45 0.94 12.85
CA TRP A 302 17.75 1.23 14.26
C TRP A 302 19.04 2.05 14.43
N GLU A 303 20.11 1.66 13.72
CA GLU A 303 21.40 2.34 13.79
C GLU A 303 21.36 3.75 13.17
N ARG A 304 20.67 3.90 12.03
CA ARG A 304 20.69 5.15 11.24
C ARG A 304 19.60 6.13 11.63
N LEU A 305 18.41 5.64 11.93
CA LEU A 305 17.21 6.47 12.21
C LEU A 305 16.87 6.51 13.70
N GLY A 306 17.30 5.51 14.48
CA GLY A 306 16.89 5.28 15.86
C GLY A 306 15.68 4.36 15.98
N PRO A 307 15.08 4.26 17.17
CA PRO A 307 13.93 3.38 17.45
C PRO A 307 12.62 3.98 16.93
N VAL A 308 12.50 4.14 15.62
CA VAL A 308 11.36 4.83 14.98
C VAL A 308 10.58 3.96 13.99
N LEU A 309 11.18 2.84 13.56
CA LEU A 309 10.59 1.98 12.54
C LEU A 309 9.48 1.11 13.11
N HIS A 310 8.32 1.16 12.47
CA HIS A 310 7.17 0.31 12.75
C HIS A 310 6.79 -0.46 11.50
N THR A 311 6.25 -1.65 11.66
CA THR A 311 5.60 -2.39 10.58
C THR A 311 4.13 -2.58 10.87
N ALA A 312 3.35 -2.74 9.83
CA ALA A 312 1.92 -2.93 9.94
C ALA A 312 1.44 -4.14 9.14
N LEU A 313 0.53 -4.90 9.73
CA LEU A 313 -0.27 -5.92 9.08
C LEU A 313 -1.62 -5.35 8.72
N GLY A 314 -2.11 -5.72 7.56
CA GLY A 314 -3.43 -5.29 7.10
C GLY A 314 -3.60 -5.47 5.60
N SER A 315 -4.79 -5.19 5.13
CA SER A 315 -5.16 -5.27 3.72
C SER A 315 -6.17 -4.19 3.35
N ALA A 316 -6.50 -4.10 2.06
CA ALA A 316 -7.59 -3.24 1.62
C ALA A 316 -8.92 -3.59 2.28
N GLU A 317 -9.12 -4.87 2.62
CA GLU A 317 -10.33 -5.41 3.23
C GLU A 317 -10.42 -5.16 4.73
N THR A 318 -9.30 -5.40 5.43
CA THR A 318 -9.27 -5.35 6.90
C THR A 318 -8.83 -4.00 7.46
N GLY A 319 -8.24 -3.13 6.61
CA GLY A 319 -7.50 -1.97 7.11
C GLY A 319 -6.26 -2.40 7.89
N LEU A 320 -5.79 -1.53 8.77
CA LEU A 320 -4.64 -1.79 9.64
C LEU A 320 -5.07 -2.66 10.83
N THR A 321 -4.59 -3.89 10.90
CA THR A 321 -5.05 -4.87 11.92
C THR A 321 -4.06 -5.09 13.04
N ALA A 322 -2.76 -5.04 12.75
CA ALA A 322 -1.74 -5.19 13.79
C ALA A 322 -0.50 -4.36 13.46
N VAL A 323 0.20 -3.96 14.49
CA VAL A 323 1.42 -3.14 14.43
C VAL A 323 2.51 -3.77 15.30
N MET A 324 3.75 -3.65 14.85
CA MET A 324 4.95 -4.01 15.59
C MET A 324 5.84 -2.77 15.72
N GLY A 325 6.21 -2.44 16.94
CA GLY A 325 7.10 -1.33 17.27
C GLY A 325 8.59 -1.65 17.09
N PRO A 326 9.45 -0.64 17.23
CA PRO A 326 10.88 -0.77 16.94
C PRO A 326 11.61 -1.79 17.83
N GLU A 327 11.31 -1.88 19.12
CA GLU A 327 11.92 -2.86 20.03
C GLU A 327 11.45 -4.27 19.71
N GLU A 328 10.18 -4.45 19.36
CA GLU A 328 9.62 -5.74 18.99
C GLU A 328 10.23 -6.27 17.71
N LEU A 329 10.48 -5.40 16.73
CA LEU A 329 11.13 -5.75 15.45
C LEU A 329 12.52 -6.37 15.64
N LEU A 330 13.23 -6.01 16.70
CA LEU A 330 14.56 -6.58 16.99
C LEU A 330 14.50 -8.03 17.48
N VAL A 331 13.41 -8.46 18.10
CA VAL A 331 13.33 -9.74 18.83
C VAL A 331 12.21 -10.66 18.35
N SER A 332 11.18 -10.14 17.71
CA SER A 332 10.00 -10.90 17.30
C SER A 332 10.16 -11.49 15.90
N PRO A 333 9.45 -12.60 15.61
CA PRO A 333 9.37 -13.11 14.24
C PRO A 333 8.66 -12.11 13.34
N PRO A 334 9.01 -12.07 12.04
CA PRO A 334 8.29 -11.28 11.06
C PRO A 334 6.80 -11.70 10.99
N ARG A 335 5.96 -10.80 10.48
CA ARG A 335 4.49 -10.96 10.38
C ARG A 335 3.80 -11.20 11.73
N SER A 336 4.25 -10.56 12.76
CA SER A 336 3.59 -10.51 14.06
C SER A 336 3.31 -9.07 14.47
N GLY A 337 2.53 -8.89 15.54
CA GLY A 337 2.26 -7.57 16.10
C GLY A 337 1.11 -7.61 17.09
N HIS A 338 0.97 -6.57 17.89
CA HIS A 338 -0.24 -6.37 18.67
C HIS A 338 -1.37 -5.83 17.79
N THR A 339 -2.61 -6.24 18.07
CA THR A 339 -3.78 -5.74 17.34
C THR A 339 -3.96 -4.23 17.58
N THR A 340 -4.24 -3.49 16.51
CA THR A 340 -4.48 -2.05 16.60
C THR A 340 -5.77 -1.72 17.33
N LEU A 341 -5.86 -0.52 17.88
CA LEU A 341 -7.08 -0.01 18.51
C LEU A 341 -8.29 -0.16 17.59
N GLY A 342 -9.41 -0.58 18.16
CA GLY A 342 -10.65 -0.81 17.41
C GLY A 342 -10.66 -2.07 16.54
N THR A 343 -9.62 -2.92 16.62
CA THR A 343 -9.55 -4.21 15.93
C THR A 343 -9.82 -5.37 16.88
N THR A 344 -10.75 -6.23 16.52
CA THR A 344 -10.96 -7.53 17.14
C THR A 344 -10.50 -8.62 16.17
N VAL A 345 -9.73 -9.61 16.68
CA VAL A 345 -9.31 -10.78 15.91
C VAL A 345 -9.91 -12.04 16.50
N ALA A 346 -10.39 -12.93 15.64
CA ALA A 346 -10.77 -14.30 15.97
C ALA A 346 -9.93 -15.26 15.11
N VAL A 347 -9.53 -16.39 15.70
CA VAL A 347 -8.88 -17.49 14.99
C VAL A 347 -9.89 -18.61 14.87
N LEU A 348 -10.20 -19.03 13.65
CA LEU A 348 -11.26 -19.99 13.35
C LEU A 348 -10.66 -21.37 13.02
N GLY A 349 -11.15 -22.40 13.67
CA GLY A 349 -10.87 -23.79 13.34
C GLY A 349 -11.52 -24.24 12.03
N GLU A 350 -11.31 -25.49 11.66
CA GLU A 350 -11.91 -26.10 10.45
C GLU A 350 -13.44 -26.14 10.48
N ASP A 351 -14.03 -26.16 11.66
CA ASP A 351 -15.49 -26.10 11.90
C ASP A 351 -16.05 -24.67 11.85
N GLY A 352 -15.21 -23.66 11.62
CA GLY A 352 -15.57 -22.25 11.60
C GLY A 352 -15.83 -21.64 12.99
N GLN A 353 -15.54 -22.37 14.07
CA GLN A 353 -15.66 -21.86 15.43
C GLN A 353 -14.35 -21.26 15.92
N PRO A 354 -14.38 -20.27 16.83
CA PRO A 354 -13.18 -19.74 17.45
C PRO A 354 -12.39 -20.81 18.20
N VAL A 355 -11.07 -20.85 17.98
CA VAL A 355 -10.14 -21.73 18.70
C VAL A 355 -9.45 -20.99 19.84
N GLY A 356 -8.78 -21.73 20.70
CA GLY A 356 -8.06 -21.20 21.87
C GLY A 356 -6.78 -20.44 21.50
N GLN A 357 -6.27 -19.69 22.48
CA GLN A 357 -4.99 -18.99 22.38
C GLN A 357 -3.84 -19.98 22.10
N GLY A 358 -2.96 -19.66 21.17
CA GLY A 358 -1.87 -20.51 20.70
C GLY A 358 -2.27 -21.54 19.65
N GLU A 359 -3.56 -21.73 19.40
CA GLU A 359 -4.04 -22.63 18.36
C GLU A 359 -4.10 -21.91 17.02
N SER A 360 -3.60 -22.56 15.95
CA SER A 360 -3.60 -22.02 14.59
C SER A 360 -4.93 -22.25 13.89
N GLY A 361 -5.36 -21.27 13.14
CA GLY A 361 -6.57 -21.34 12.33
C GLY A 361 -6.63 -20.22 11.30
N ARG A 362 -7.79 -20.06 10.69
CA ARG A 362 -8.10 -19.00 9.75
C ARG A 362 -8.38 -17.69 10.47
N LEU A 363 -7.77 -16.59 10.01
CA LEU A 363 -7.93 -15.29 10.67
C LEU A 363 -9.23 -14.60 10.23
N ALA A 364 -9.97 -14.10 11.20
CA ALA A 364 -11.16 -13.28 10.99
C ALA A 364 -11.06 -11.98 11.80
N PHE A 365 -11.48 -10.87 11.22
CA PHE A 365 -11.32 -9.54 11.80
C PHE A 365 -12.65 -8.80 11.87
N ALA A 366 -12.87 -8.09 12.97
CA ALA A 366 -13.94 -7.12 13.16
C ALA A 366 -13.36 -5.77 13.59
N GLY A 367 -14.10 -4.70 13.38
CA GLY A 367 -13.71 -3.35 13.76
C GLY A 367 -14.11 -2.28 12.74
N HIS A 368 -13.87 -1.02 13.10
CA HIS A 368 -14.29 0.13 12.30
C HIS A 368 -13.58 0.24 10.94
N GLN A 369 -12.37 -0.32 10.85
CA GLN A 369 -11.55 -0.31 9.63
C GLN A 369 -11.88 -1.43 8.67
N VAL A 370 -12.63 -2.46 9.11
CA VAL A 370 -12.98 -3.60 8.28
C VAL A 370 -14.03 -3.20 7.24
N MET A 371 -13.90 -3.69 6.03
CA MET A 371 -14.85 -3.39 4.94
C MET A 371 -16.25 -3.92 5.21
N ASP A 372 -17.26 -3.26 4.67
CA ASP A 372 -18.63 -3.77 4.66
C ASP A 372 -18.81 -4.93 3.66
N GLY A 373 -18.04 -4.91 2.59
CA GLY A 373 -18.06 -5.94 1.54
C GLY A 373 -17.30 -5.49 0.30
N TYR A 374 -17.32 -6.32 -0.72
CA TYR A 374 -16.82 -5.97 -2.04
C TYR A 374 -17.91 -5.31 -2.89
N LEU A 375 -17.49 -4.43 -3.79
CA LEU A 375 -18.40 -3.78 -4.74
C LEU A 375 -18.93 -4.76 -5.80
N ASP A 376 -18.16 -5.78 -6.11
CA ASP A 376 -18.32 -6.71 -7.23
C ASP A 376 -18.88 -8.09 -6.82
N GLY A 377 -19.21 -8.33 -5.53
CA GLY A 377 -19.71 -9.65 -5.17
C GLY A 377 -19.69 -10.03 -3.71
N GLU A 378 -19.68 -11.33 -3.48
CA GLU A 378 -19.82 -11.93 -2.17
C GLU A 378 -18.62 -11.69 -1.27
N THR A 379 -18.89 -11.55 0.02
CA THR A 379 -17.91 -11.34 1.08
C THR A 379 -18.09 -12.44 2.12
N GLN A 380 -17.03 -13.13 2.47
CA GLN A 380 -17.07 -14.17 3.49
C GLN A 380 -17.06 -13.56 4.88
N THR A 381 -18.16 -13.70 5.60
CA THR A 381 -18.31 -13.18 6.96
C THR A 381 -18.93 -14.21 7.87
N VAL A 382 -18.68 -14.06 9.18
CA VAL A 382 -19.26 -14.88 10.24
C VAL A 382 -19.71 -13.98 11.38
N GLU A 383 -20.82 -14.33 12.04
CA GLU A 383 -21.26 -13.70 13.27
C GLU A 383 -20.70 -14.50 14.45
N LEU A 384 -19.92 -13.85 15.30
CA LEU A 384 -19.32 -14.46 16.50
C LEU A 384 -19.67 -13.65 17.73
N ASP A 385 -19.91 -14.33 18.86
CA ASP A 385 -19.97 -13.75 20.19
C ASP A 385 -18.76 -14.20 20.99
N LEU A 386 -17.81 -13.31 21.20
CA LEU A 386 -16.59 -13.55 21.99
C LEU A 386 -16.79 -13.18 23.48
N GLY A 387 -18.05 -13.02 23.94
CA GLY A 387 -18.40 -12.75 25.34
C GLY A 387 -18.86 -11.32 25.63
N TRP A 388 -18.94 -10.46 24.59
CA TRP A 388 -19.44 -9.06 24.72
C TRP A 388 -20.56 -8.72 23.71
N GLY A 389 -21.19 -9.73 23.11
CA GLY A 389 -22.25 -9.62 22.12
C GLY A 389 -21.81 -10.06 20.72
N ALA A 390 -22.79 -10.37 19.88
CA ALA A 390 -22.53 -10.82 18.53
C ALA A 390 -21.98 -9.68 17.67
N GLU A 391 -20.88 -9.94 16.98
CA GLU A 391 -20.20 -9.03 16.08
C GLU A 391 -19.92 -9.72 14.75
N ARG A 392 -19.95 -8.94 13.65
CA ARG A 392 -19.65 -9.44 12.31
C ARG A 392 -18.15 -9.44 12.06
N PHE A 393 -17.59 -10.59 11.77
CA PHE A 393 -16.19 -10.78 11.40
C PHE A 393 -16.05 -11.02 9.91
N LEU A 394 -15.09 -10.34 9.29
CA LEU A 394 -14.61 -10.64 7.94
C LEU A 394 -13.64 -11.80 8.02
N VAL A 395 -13.93 -12.90 7.34
CA VAL A 395 -13.03 -14.05 7.25
C VAL A 395 -12.04 -13.80 6.11
N THR A 396 -10.74 -13.81 6.42
CA THR A 396 -9.67 -13.58 5.45
C THR A 396 -9.13 -14.90 4.87
N ASP A 397 -8.26 -14.80 3.88
CA ASP A 397 -7.46 -15.92 3.37
C ASP A 397 -6.16 -16.15 4.16
N GLU A 398 -5.93 -15.40 5.24
CA GLU A 398 -4.76 -15.55 6.09
C GLU A 398 -5.00 -16.57 7.19
N SER A 399 -3.94 -17.32 7.53
CA SER A 399 -3.90 -18.21 8.67
C SER A 399 -2.89 -17.73 9.70
N GLY A 400 -3.16 -18.04 10.98
CA GLY A 400 -2.30 -17.60 12.06
C GLY A 400 -2.83 -18.02 13.43
N TYR A 401 -2.28 -17.43 14.46
CA TYR A 401 -2.71 -17.62 15.85
C TYR A 401 -2.42 -16.37 16.69
N VAL A 402 -3.06 -16.27 17.83
CA VAL A 402 -2.73 -15.29 18.86
C VAL A 402 -1.92 -15.98 19.94
N ASP A 403 -0.71 -15.49 20.24
CA ASP A 403 0.19 -16.09 21.23
C ASP A 403 -0.26 -15.76 22.68
N GLU A 404 0.44 -16.36 23.66
CA GLU A 404 0.16 -16.18 25.09
C GLU A 404 0.31 -14.72 25.56
N THR A 405 1.00 -13.89 24.79
CA THR A 405 1.18 -12.46 25.08
C THR A 405 0.12 -11.59 24.40
N GLY A 406 -0.81 -12.19 23.66
CA GLY A 406 -1.85 -11.49 22.92
C GLY A 406 -1.42 -10.94 21.56
N ARG A 407 -0.24 -11.32 21.05
CA ARG A 407 0.22 -10.91 19.73
C ARG A 407 -0.35 -11.82 18.66
N LEU A 408 -0.77 -11.19 17.57
CA LEU A 408 -1.16 -11.86 16.34
C LEU A 408 0.09 -12.30 15.57
N LEU A 409 0.14 -13.55 15.16
CA LEU A 409 1.15 -14.10 14.26
C LEU A 409 0.46 -14.65 13.02
N VAL A 410 0.82 -14.12 11.84
CA VAL A 410 0.36 -14.63 10.55
C VAL A 410 1.35 -15.70 10.08
N THR A 411 0.87 -16.91 9.84
CA THR A 411 1.70 -18.08 9.52
C THR A 411 1.54 -18.57 8.09
N GLY A 412 0.58 -18.06 7.33
CA GLY A 412 0.34 -18.49 5.97
C GLY A 412 -0.90 -17.86 5.35
N ARG A 413 -1.26 -18.39 4.17
CA ARG A 413 -2.53 -18.11 3.51
C ARG A 413 -3.25 -19.40 3.17
N VAL A 414 -4.57 -19.38 3.35
CA VAL A 414 -5.45 -20.46 2.90
C VAL A 414 -5.91 -20.13 1.49
N THR A 415 -5.44 -20.87 0.51
CA THR A 415 -5.89 -20.69 -0.89
C THR A 415 -7.15 -21.53 -1.13
N GLU A 416 -8.27 -20.89 -1.38
CA GLU A 416 -9.55 -21.56 -1.72
C GLU A 416 -9.72 -21.88 -3.22
N VAL A 417 -8.66 -21.91 -4.02
CA VAL A 417 -8.80 -22.20 -5.44
C VAL A 417 -8.69 -23.71 -5.68
N PRO A 418 -9.76 -24.40 -6.14
CA PRO A 418 -9.75 -25.84 -6.41
C PRO A 418 -9.14 -26.18 -7.76
N VAL A 419 -8.15 -25.45 -8.25
CA VAL A 419 -7.46 -25.76 -9.50
C VAL A 419 -5.97 -25.91 -9.23
N VAL A 420 -5.53 -27.15 -9.30
CA VAL A 420 -4.22 -27.70 -8.94
C VAL A 420 -4.09 -27.91 -7.43
N VAL A 421 -4.00 -29.16 -7.04
CA VAL A 421 -3.68 -29.61 -5.66
C VAL A 421 -2.37 -28.97 -5.24
N ARG A 422 -2.44 -27.75 -4.64
CA ARG A 422 -1.31 -27.19 -3.90
C ARG A 422 -1.28 -27.94 -2.57
N ASP A 423 -0.16 -28.55 -2.29
CA ASP A 423 0.09 -29.16 -0.99
C ASP A 423 0.18 -28.05 0.04
N SER A 424 -0.87 -27.84 0.83
CA SER A 424 -0.96 -26.78 1.86
C SER A 424 0.19 -26.85 2.86
N ALA A 425 0.74 -28.05 3.06
CA ALA A 425 1.92 -28.25 3.89
C ALA A 425 3.17 -27.62 3.25
N VAL A 426 3.35 -27.77 1.95
CA VAL A 426 4.47 -27.15 1.22
C VAL A 426 4.36 -25.63 1.24
N ASP A 427 3.18 -25.08 1.02
CA ASP A 427 2.98 -23.62 1.03
C ASP A 427 3.25 -23.01 2.42
N THR A 428 2.90 -23.72 3.49
CA THR A 428 3.24 -23.32 4.85
C THR A 428 4.76 -23.36 5.08
N GLU A 429 5.45 -24.39 4.59
CA GLU A 429 6.91 -24.46 4.71
C GLU A 429 7.64 -23.41 3.86
N LEU A 430 7.11 -23.04 2.69
CA LEU A 430 7.63 -21.93 1.87
C LEU A 430 7.51 -20.59 2.61
N PHE A 431 6.39 -20.36 3.29
CA PHE A 431 6.19 -19.18 4.11
C PHE A 431 7.17 -19.12 5.29
N ARG A 432 7.38 -20.24 5.96
CA ARG A 432 8.39 -20.36 7.03
C ARG A 432 9.81 -20.18 6.50
N LEU A 433 10.08 -20.74 5.31
CA LEU A 433 11.36 -20.56 4.63
C LEU A 433 11.65 -19.08 4.37
N GLU A 434 10.70 -18.34 3.78
CA GLU A 434 10.86 -16.91 3.53
C GLU A 434 11.19 -16.15 4.83
N SER A 435 10.49 -16.46 5.91
CA SER A 435 10.72 -15.89 7.24
C SER A 435 12.12 -16.19 7.77
N ASP A 436 12.59 -17.44 7.63
CA ASP A 436 13.94 -17.84 8.05
C ASP A 436 15.01 -17.12 7.22
N LEU A 437 14.79 -17.00 5.90
CA LEU A 437 15.75 -16.37 4.99
C LEU A 437 15.91 -14.87 5.26
N LEU A 438 14.83 -14.16 5.52
CA LEU A 438 14.86 -12.73 5.86
C LEU A 438 15.62 -12.44 7.17
N ASN A 439 15.76 -13.45 8.05
CA ASN A 439 16.57 -13.34 9.27
C ASN A 439 18.07 -13.62 9.05
N LEU A 440 18.50 -14.00 7.85
CA LEU A 440 19.93 -14.24 7.57
C LEU A 440 20.70 -12.93 7.51
N PRO A 441 21.80 -12.78 8.27
CA PRO A 441 22.56 -11.52 8.35
C PRO A 441 23.33 -11.21 7.06
N CYS A 442 23.46 -12.15 6.15
CA CYS A 442 24.13 -11.97 4.87
C CYS A 442 23.21 -11.42 3.76
N LEU A 443 21.94 -11.22 4.03
CA LEU A 443 20.94 -10.76 3.05
C LEU A 443 20.43 -9.37 3.41
N ARG A 444 20.27 -8.54 2.37
CA ARG A 444 19.50 -7.30 2.45
C ARG A 444 18.02 -7.60 2.23
N ASP A 445 17.74 -8.47 1.25
CA ASP A 445 16.39 -8.79 0.84
C ASP A 445 16.34 -10.14 0.12
N THR A 446 15.17 -10.80 0.12
CA THR A 446 14.94 -12.05 -0.59
C THR A 446 13.45 -12.29 -0.80
N ALA A 447 13.14 -13.16 -1.75
CA ALA A 447 11.80 -13.68 -1.98
C ALA A 447 11.83 -15.19 -2.16
N VAL A 448 10.71 -15.86 -1.90
CA VAL A 448 10.53 -17.28 -2.15
C VAL A 448 9.32 -17.46 -3.06
N MET A 449 9.55 -18.03 -4.25
CA MET A 449 8.52 -18.24 -5.25
C MET A 449 8.45 -19.71 -5.65
N ARG A 450 7.26 -20.30 -5.61
CA ARG A 450 7.03 -21.62 -6.22
C ARG A 450 6.70 -21.43 -7.69
N VAL A 451 7.37 -22.18 -8.54
CA VAL A 451 7.24 -22.06 -9.99
C VAL A 451 7.00 -23.45 -10.57
N SER A 452 5.96 -23.58 -11.37
CA SER A 452 5.72 -24.76 -12.18
C SER A 452 5.86 -24.37 -13.65
N SER A 453 6.91 -24.84 -14.30
CA SER A 453 7.18 -24.53 -15.71
C SER A 453 7.70 -25.75 -16.47
N PRO A 454 7.56 -25.78 -17.82
CA PRO A 454 8.11 -26.87 -18.62
C PRO A 454 9.63 -27.02 -18.49
N VAL A 455 10.35 -25.96 -18.12
CA VAL A 455 11.82 -25.94 -18.01
C VAL A 455 12.29 -26.37 -16.63
N LEU A 456 11.64 -25.88 -15.56
CA LEU A 456 12.07 -26.12 -14.18
C LEU A 456 11.31 -27.27 -13.50
N GLY A 457 10.21 -27.73 -14.09
CA GLY A 457 9.26 -28.59 -13.39
C GLY A 457 8.58 -27.85 -12.25
N ASP A 458 8.28 -28.53 -11.14
CA ASP A 458 7.82 -27.92 -9.90
C ASP A 458 9.06 -27.64 -9.03
N ALA A 459 9.37 -26.36 -8.84
CA ALA A 459 10.59 -25.90 -8.19
C ALA A 459 10.33 -24.64 -7.37
N ILE A 460 11.27 -24.28 -6.50
CA ILE A 460 11.31 -22.96 -5.86
C ILE A 460 12.41 -22.10 -6.47
N VAL A 461 12.09 -20.83 -6.69
CA VAL A 461 13.03 -19.80 -7.12
C VAL A 461 13.23 -18.83 -5.98
N VAL A 462 14.47 -18.61 -5.59
CA VAL A 462 14.86 -17.78 -4.44
C VAL A 462 15.83 -16.68 -4.87
N PRO A 463 15.32 -15.57 -5.42
CA PRO A 463 16.12 -14.39 -5.68
C PRO A 463 16.52 -13.71 -4.35
N PHE A 464 17.73 -13.16 -4.30
CA PHE A 464 18.23 -12.48 -3.12
C PHE A 464 19.15 -11.29 -3.47
N ILE A 465 19.19 -10.33 -2.56
CA ILE A 465 20.14 -9.21 -2.57
C ILE A 465 21.13 -9.42 -1.41
N ALA A 466 22.42 -9.54 -1.73
CA ALA A 466 23.46 -9.65 -0.72
C ALA A 466 23.68 -8.32 0.03
N VAL A 467 24.15 -8.38 1.29
CA VAL A 467 24.43 -7.18 2.11
C VAL A 467 25.50 -6.29 1.50
N ALA A 468 26.45 -6.85 0.75
CA ALA A 468 27.47 -6.12 0.04
C ALA A 468 27.89 -6.86 -1.23
N VAL A 469 28.36 -6.11 -2.21
CA VAL A 469 28.95 -6.66 -3.43
C VAL A 469 30.13 -7.59 -3.08
N GLY A 470 30.17 -8.76 -3.69
CA GLY A 470 31.19 -9.79 -3.42
C GLY A 470 30.85 -10.73 -2.23
N ARG A 471 29.68 -10.58 -1.60
CA ARG A 471 29.17 -11.48 -0.56
C ARG A 471 28.12 -12.48 -1.07
N GLU A 472 27.88 -12.52 -2.38
CA GLU A 472 26.88 -13.39 -3.02
C GLU A 472 27.13 -14.86 -2.72
N ALA A 473 28.41 -15.32 -2.72
CA ALA A 473 28.74 -16.70 -2.43
C ALA A 473 28.29 -17.15 -1.03
N THR A 474 28.40 -16.26 -0.02
CA THR A 474 27.91 -16.55 1.33
C THR A 474 26.38 -16.64 1.34
N GLY A 475 25.69 -15.76 0.61
CA GLY A 475 24.25 -15.81 0.41
C GLY A 475 23.81 -17.12 -0.23
N TYR A 476 24.44 -17.52 -1.34
CA TYR A 476 24.14 -18.79 -2.01
C TYR A 476 24.22 -20.00 -1.08
N GLN A 477 25.29 -20.11 -0.31
CA GLN A 477 25.48 -21.25 0.60
C GLN A 477 24.41 -21.28 1.69
N ALA A 478 24.14 -20.15 2.32
CA ALA A 478 23.17 -20.02 3.40
C ALA A 478 21.74 -20.33 2.92
N LEU A 479 21.35 -19.78 1.76
CA LEU A 479 20.04 -19.96 1.16
C LEU A 479 19.82 -21.40 0.70
N SER A 480 20.78 -21.99 -0.03
CA SER A 480 20.70 -23.37 -0.49
C SER A 480 20.56 -24.36 0.68
N ALA A 481 21.32 -24.13 1.76
CA ALA A 481 21.21 -24.96 2.96
C ALA A 481 19.86 -24.80 3.68
N ALA A 482 19.28 -23.59 3.70
CA ALA A 482 17.96 -23.36 4.28
C ALA A 482 16.85 -24.03 3.45
N CYS A 483 16.89 -23.89 2.12
CA CYS A 483 15.95 -24.56 1.21
C CYS A 483 15.98 -26.07 1.36
N ALA A 484 17.16 -26.67 1.36
CA ALA A 484 17.33 -28.11 1.51
C ALA A 484 16.79 -28.65 2.87
N ARG A 485 16.85 -27.84 3.91
CA ARG A 485 16.30 -28.23 5.23
C ARG A 485 14.79 -28.11 5.31
N ARG A 486 14.23 -27.02 4.74
CA ARG A 486 12.80 -26.69 4.89
C ARG A 486 11.93 -27.38 3.84
N VAL A 487 12.38 -27.43 2.61
CA VAL A 487 11.59 -27.94 1.48
C VAL A 487 12.43 -28.91 0.63
N PRO A 488 12.88 -30.04 1.23
CA PRO A 488 13.74 -30.99 0.53
C PRO A 488 13.07 -31.68 -0.67
N SER A 489 11.75 -31.59 -0.77
CA SER A 489 10.95 -32.19 -1.84
C SER A 489 10.97 -31.40 -3.14
N LEU A 490 11.38 -30.12 -3.11
CA LEU A 490 11.39 -29.25 -4.28
C LEU A 490 12.82 -28.82 -4.61
N PRO A 491 13.22 -28.88 -5.90
CA PRO A 491 14.46 -28.25 -6.36
C PRO A 491 14.45 -26.75 -6.06
N ALA A 492 15.59 -26.21 -5.58
CA ALA A 492 15.73 -24.81 -5.27
C ALA A 492 16.73 -24.12 -6.20
N HIS A 493 16.29 -23.10 -6.90
CA HIS A 493 17.12 -22.23 -7.74
C HIS A 493 17.36 -20.90 -7.01
N VAL A 494 18.54 -20.79 -6.39
CA VAL A 494 18.97 -19.58 -5.69
C VAL A 494 19.69 -18.67 -6.67
N ILE A 495 19.35 -17.37 -6.70
CA ILE A 495 19.93 -16.42 -7.66
C ILE A 495 20.13 -15.04 -7.02
N ALA A 496 21.34 -14.48 -7.17
CA ALA A 496 21.60 -13.11 -6.78
C ALA A 496 21.00 -12.13 -7.81
N VAL A 497 20.35 -11.10 -7.31
CA VAL A 497 19.74 -10.02 -8.10
C VAL A 497 20.13 -8.67 -7.53
N ASP A 498 20.12 -7.64 -8.37
CA ASP A 498 20.39 -6.27 -7.93
C ASP A 498 19.18 -5.63 -7.24
N THR A 499 17.98 -6.02 -7.66
CA THR A 499 16.73 -5.49 -7.14
C THR A 499 15.64 -6.56 -7.05
N ILE A 500 14.77 -6.43 -6.05
CA ILE A 500 13.48 -7.14 -5.99
C ILE A 500 12.39 -6.11 -6.33
N PRO A 501 11.58 -6.34 -7.39
CA PRO A 501 10.54 -5.40 -7.76
C PRO A 501 9.36 -5.47 -6.79
N TYR A 502 8.96 -4.33 -6.27
CA TYR A 502 7.79 -4.18 -5.41
C TYR A 502 6.70 -3.36 -6.11
N SER A 503 5.46 -3.70 -5.83
CA SER A 503 4.33 -2.85 -6.17
C SER A 503 4.36 -1.56 -5.32
N PRO A 504 3.62 -0.53 -5.72
CA PRO A 504 3.46 0.69 -4.90
C PRO A 504 2.95 0.40 -3.48
N THR A 505 2.24 -0.70 -3.28
CA THR A 505 1.71 -1.15 -1.98
C THR A 505 2.70 -2.02 -1.19
N GLY A 506 3.96 -2.16 -1.64
CA GLY A 506 5.01 -2.92 -0.96
C GLY A 506 4.94 -4.44 -1.16
N ARG A 507 4.13 -4.95 -2.08
CA ARG A 507 4.11 -6.38 -2.44
C ARG A 507 5.12 -6.69 -3.53
N ILE A 508 5.75 -7.86 -3.46
CA ILE A 508 6.65 -8.33 -4.52
C ILE A 508 5.86 -8.54 -5.81
N ARG A 509 6.34 -7.97 -6.91
CA ARG A 509 5.83 -8.20 -8.27
C ARG A 509 6.40 -9.50 -8.80
N THR A 510 5.77 -10.59 -8.43
CA THR A 510 6.26 -11.95 -8.72
C THR A 510 6.44 -12.20 -10.22
N GLY A 511 5.54 -11.68 -11.07
CA GLY A 511 5.65 -11.79 -12.54
C GLY A 511 6.91 -11.12 -13.06
N ASP A 512 7.11 -9.85 -12.74
CA ASP A 512 8.28 -9.06 -13.19
C ASP A 512 9.59 -9.69 -12.69
N LEU A 513 9.57 -10.21 -11.45
CA LEU A 513 10.74 -10.87 -10.86
C LEU A 513 11.06 -12.19 -11.56
N LEU A 514 10.05 -13.00 -11.86
CA LEU A 514 10.22 -14.25 -12.61
C LEU A 514 10.71 -14.00 -14.03
N ASP A 515 10.15 -13.02 -14.72
CA ASP A 515 10.59 -12.63 -16.08
C ASP A 515 12.07 -12.22 -16.10
N ALA A 516 12.55 -11.58 -15.04
CA ALA A 516 13.95 -11.20 -14.91
C ALA A 516 14.88 -12.38 -14.60
N VAL A 517 14.46 -13.35 -13.78
CA VAL A 517 15.36 -14.41 -13.28
C VAL A 517 15.28 -15.72 -14.07
N LEU A 518 14.15 -16.07 -14.67
CA LEU A 518 13.99 -17.33 -15.42
C LEU A 518 14.97 -17.50 -16.59
N PRO A 519 15.27 -16.48 -17.40
CA PRO A 519 16.27 -16.60 -18.46
C PRO A 519 17.67 -16.96 -17.93
N ILE A 520 18.05 -16.40 -16.79
CA ILE A 520 19.36 -16.62 -16.17
C ILE A 520 19.44 -18.04 -15.62
N ILE A 521 18.39 -18.50 -14.94
CA ILE A 521 18.32 -19.88 -14.42
C ILE A 521 18.39 -20.89 -15.57
N THR A 522 17.64 -20.64 -16.65
CA THR A 522 17.63 -21.52 -17.83
C THR A 522 19.02 -21.61 -18.45
N LEU A 523 19.72 -20.48 -18.59
CA LEU A 523 21.09 -20.46 -19.11
C LEU A 523 22.05 -21.24 -18.21
N ASN A 524 21.98 -21.07 -16.90
CA ASN A 524 22.82 -21.80 -15.95
C ASN A 524 22.61 -23.31 -16.05
N LEU A 525 21.36 -23.79 -16.14
CA LEU A 525 21.05 -25.20 -16.31
C LEU A 525 21.59 -25.77 -17.61
N GLN A 526 21.53 -25.01 -18.71
CA GLN A 526 22.11 -25.41 -19.99
C GLN A 526 23.63 -25.54 -19.93
N LEU A 527 24.30 -24.60 -19.25
CA LEU A 527 25.75 -24.66 -19.05
C LEU A 527 26.17 -25.87 -18.21
N GLU A 528 25.47 -26.14 -17.12
CA GLU A 528 25.73 -27.32 -16.28
C GLU A 528 25.56 -28.63 -17.05
N GLN A 529 24.51 -28.74 -17.85
CA GLN A 529 24.29 -29.92 -18.71
C GLN A 529 25.41 -30.10 -19.77
N SER A 530 25.85 -29.02 -20.38
CA SER A 530 26.95 -29.03 -21.34
C SER A 530 28.26 -29.48 -20.71
N MET A 531 28.59 -28.92 -19.52
CA MET A 531 29.80 -29.30 -18.76
C MET A 531 29.76 -30.80 -18.35
N GLN A 532 28.59 -31.31 -17.90
CA GLN A 532 28.45 -32.70 -17.53
C GLN A 532 28.61 -33.64 -18.74
N GLN A 533 28.14 -33.24 -19.94
CA GLN A 533 28.34 -33.97 -21.17
C GLN A 533 29.82 -34.00 -21.59
N GLU A 534 30.53 -32.88 -21.48
CA GLU A 534 31.97 -32.81 -21.77
C GLU A 534 32.80 -33.63 -20.77
N MET A 535 32.42 -33.69 -19.49
CA MET A 535 33.12 -34.51 -18.49
C MET A 535 32.83 -36.02 -18.63
N SER A 536 31.77 -36.39 -19.32
CA SER A 536 31.33 -37.78 -19.53
C SER A 536 31.81 -38.35 -20.90
N ALA A 537 32.31 -37.48 -21.80
CA ALA A 537 32.89 -37.83 -23.11
C ALA A 537 34.40 -37.93 -23.01
#